data_c10d369a4c994272c97859ad824a5c7d
#
_entry.id   c10d369a4c994272c97859ad824a5c7d
#
_cell.length_a   1.000
_cell.length_b   1.000
_cell.length_c   1.000
_cell.angle_alpha   90.00
_cell.angle_beta   90.00
_cell.angle_gamma   90.00
#
_symmetry.space_group_name_H-M   'P 1'
#
loop_
_entity.id
_entity.type
_entity.pdbx_description
1 polymer ?
#
loop_
_entity_poly.entity_id
_entity_poly.type
_entity_poly.pdbx_seq_one_letter_code
_entity_poly.pdbx_strand_id
1 'polypeptide(L)'
;MLFAALSELGLAESNQIHAPLPVPRRWLETVHQRQYHEAFAKGTLDRQAQRRIGLPATTPLVQRTWMAVGGTLLTARLALEHGVACHLAGGTHHAFPDYGSGFCIFNDIAVSARVLLDEGRLARLMVVDLDVHQGDATALIFADDPRVFTFSAHAASNFPSRKQSSDCDLPFEDGVEDQGYLAAVGEALPSRLDSFKPELVLYNAGVDPHRDDRLGRLCLSDLGLLQRDHLVFDACLRRQIPVASVIGGGYDALAPLVKRHALVFRAATDQARLHGL
;
A
#
# COMPACT_ATOMS: atom_id res chain seq x y z
N MET A 1 12.61 13.54 5.37
CA MET A 1 13.14 12.66 6.42
C MET A 1 13.36 11.25 5.89
N LEU A 2 12.34 10.48 5.48
CA LEU A 2 12.56 9.13 4.91
C LEU A 2 13.54 9.19 3.72
N PHE A 3 13.31 10.06 2.75
CA PHE A 3 14.22 10.27 1.63
C PHE A 3 15.69 10.49 2.06
N ALA A 4 15.93 11.38 3.03
CA ALA A 4 17.29 11.63 3.55
C ALA A 4 17.88 10.36 4.18
N ALA A 5 17.08 9.62 4.97
CA ALA A 5 17.53 8.36 5.57
C ALA A 5 17.88 7.29 4.52
N LEU A 6 17.12 7.17 3.44
CA LEU A 6 17.41 6.24 2.36
C LEU A 6 18.73 6.59 1.65
N SER A 7 18.99 7.88 1.41
CA SER A 7 20.25 8.34 0.83
C SER A 7 21.44 8.07 1.76
N GLU A 8 21.30 8.33 3.07
CA GLU A 8 22.33 8.04 4.07
C GLU A 8 22.61 6.54 4.20
N LEU A 9 21.61 5.68 4.01
CA LEU A 9 21.72 4.23 4.04
C LEU A 9 22.23 3.63 2.72
N GLY A 10 22.41 4.43 1.66
CA GLY A 10 22.80 3.96 0.33
C GLY A 10 21.73 3.09 -0.35
N LEU A 11 20.45 3.30 0.03
CA LEU A 11 19.30 2.56 -0.53
C LEU A 11 18.62 3.30 -1.69
N ALA A 12 19.07 4.49 -2.04
CA ALA A 12 18.58 5.25 -3.18
C ALA A 12 19.70 6.07 -3.80
N GLU A 13 20.03 5.78 -5.04
CA GLU A 13 20.96 6.56 -5.86
C GLU A 13 20.19 7.64 -6.63
N SER A 14 20.83 8.76 -6.96
CA SER A 14 20.18 9.91 -7.59
C SER A 14 19.52 9.58 -8.94
N ASN A 15 20.07 8.64 -9.70
CA ASN A 15 19.54 8.15 -10.98
C ASN A 15 18.33 7.21 -10.83
N GLN A 16 18.05 6.73 -9.62
CA GLN A 16 16.92 5.85 -9.30
C GLN A 16 15.71 6.62 -8.74
N ILE A 17 15.84 7.94 -8.60
CA ILE A 17 14.83 8.78 -7.95
C ILE A 17 13.97 9.48 -8.99
N HIS A 18 12.68 9.20 -8.97
CA HIS A 18 11.71 9.77 -9.88
C HIS A 18 10.68 10.63 -9.12
N ALA A 19 10.51 11.88 -9.56
CA ALA A 19 9.52 12.77 -9.00
C ALA A 19 8.16 12.53 -9.68
N PRO A 20 7.08 12.25 -8.92
CA PRO A 20 5.76 12.07 -9.51
C PRO A 20 5.15 13.41 -9.96
N LEU A 21 4.19 13.33 -10.86
CA LEU A 21 3.26 14.41 -11.16
C LEU A 21 1.93 14.19 -10.43
N PRO A 22 1.16 15.26 -10.16
CA PRO A 22 -0.19 15.11 -9.62
C PRO A 22 -1.05 14.24 -10.55
N VAL A 23 -1.84 13.33 -9.96
CA VAL A 23 -2.73 12.48 -10.74
C VAL A 23 -3.76 13.32 -11.50
N PRO A 24 -4.01 13.08 -12.82
CA PRO A 24 -5.08 13.73 -13.55
C PRO A 24 -6.46 13.37 -12.98
N ARG A 25 -7.39 14.34 -12.96
CA ARG A 25 -8.76 14.14 -12.43
C ARG A 25 -9.46 12.93 -13.03
N ARG A 26 -9.35 12.74 -14.35
CA ARG A 26 -9.97 11.61 -15.06
C ARG A 26 -9.54 10.23 -14.47
N TRP A 27 -8.35 10.12 -13.92
CA TRP A 27 -7.86 8.90 -13.31
C TRP A 27 -8.39 8.71 -11.88
N LEU A 28 -8.59 9.78 -11.11
CA LEU A 28 -9.31 9.66 -9.85
C LEU A 28 -10.76 9.20 -10.06
N GLU A 29 -11.40 9.69 -11.12
CA GLU A 29 -12.79 9.38 -11.48
C GLU A 29 -12.99 7.91 -11.91
N THR A 30 -11.94 7.14 -12.12
CA THR A 30 -12.04 5.67 -12.31
C THR A 30 -12.44 4.93 -11.02
N VAL A 31 -12.24 5.55 -9.87
CA VAL A 31 -12.55 5.00 -8.55
C VAL A 31 -13.45 5.93 -7.75
N HIS A 32 -13.12 7.21 -7.68
CA HIS A 32 -13.79 8.16 -6.81
C HIS A 32 -14.84 8.98 -7.52
N GLN A 33 -16.00 9.16 -6.88
CA GLN A 33 -17.07 10.01 -7.38
C GLN A 33 -16.61 11.46 -7.50
N ARG A 34 -16.97 12.11 -8.61
CA ARG A 34 -16.60 13.50 -8.90
C ARG A 34 -17.00 14.44 -7.77
N GLN A 35 -18.21 14.31 -7.24
CA GLN A 35 -18.68 15.17 -6.14
C GLN A 35 -17.76 15.09 -4.92
N TYR A 36 -17.29 13.89 -4.56
CA TYR A 36 -16.41 13.69 -3.42
C TYR A 36 -15.04 14.37 -3.60
N HIS A 37 -14.33 14.06 -4.71
CA HIS A 37 -12.99 14.63 -4.89
C HIS A 37 -13.01 16.14 -5.14
N GLU A 38 -14.08 16.68 -5.76
CA GLU A 38 -14.24 18.12 -5.91
C GLU A 38 -14.55 18.80 -4.57
N ALA A 39 -15.42 18.21 -3.74
CA ALA A 39 -15.71 18.74 -2.40
C ALA A 39 -14.44 18.74 -1.53
N PHE A 40 -13.62 17.68 -1.58
CA PHE A 40 -12.34 17.65 -0.89
C PHE A 40 -11.41 18.76 -1.40
N ALA A 41 -11.22 18.87 -2.72
CA ALA A 41 -10.34 19.86 -3.33
C ALA A 41 -10.74 21.32 -3.03
N LYS A 42 -12.05 21.59 -2.92
CA LYS A 42 -12.62 22.90 -2.57
C LYS A 42 -12.69 23.16 -1.07
N GLY A 43 -12.39 22.16 -0.22
CA GLY A 43 -12.55 22.27 1.24
C GLY A 43 -14.01 22.37 1.69
N THR A 44 -14.97 21.85 0.92
CA THR A 44 -16.42 21.92 1.18
C THR A 44 -17.01 20.63 1.71
N LEU A 45 -16.20 19.64 2.09
CA LEU A 45 -16.66 18.46 2.81
C LEU A 45 -17.31 18.86 4.13
N ASP A 46 -18.40 18.21 4.49
CA ASP A 46 -19.06 18.46 5.76
C ASP A 46 -18.20 17.99 6.96
N ARG A 47 -18.60 18.40 8.17
CA ARG A 47 -17.85 18.08 9.39
C ARG A 47 -17.78 16.57 9.68
N GLN A 48 -18.78 15.80 9.29
CA GLN A 48 -18.80 14.36 9.50
C GLN A 48 -17.79 13.67 8.59
N ALA A 49 -17.76 14.03 7.31
CA ALA A 49 -16.79 13.54 6.34
C ALA A 49 -15.34 13.89 6.75
N GLN A 50 -15.10 15.14 7.19
CA GLN A 50 -13.79 15.56 7.68
C GLN A 50 -13.34 14.75 8.92
N ARG A 51 -14.24 14.52 9.90
CA ARG A 51 -13.93 13.70 11.08
C ARG A 51 -13.65 12.25 10.72
N ARG A 52 -14.34 11.69 9.72
CA ARG A 52 -14.11 10.31 9.25
C ARG A 52 -12.73 10.16 8.62
N ILE A 53 -12.29 11.15 7.86
CA ILE A 53 -10.91 11.21 7.33
C ILE A 53 -9.90 11.37 8.46
N GLY A 54 -10.20 12.19 9.48
CA GLY A 54 -9.31 12.41 10.62
C GLY A 54 -8.12 13.34 10.33
N LEU A 55 -8.10 14.00 9.18
CA LEU A 55 -7.04 14.93 8.76
C LEU A 55 -7.64 16.31 8.44
N PRO A 56 -6.96 17.43 8.76
CA PRO A 56 -7.44 18.77 8.44
C PRO A 56 -7.34 19.03 6.93
N ALA A 57 -8.43 19.50 6.31
CA ALA A 57 -8.45 19.86 4.89
C ALA A 57 -7.67 21.16 4.64
N THR A 58 -6.35 21.04 4.48
CA THR A 58 -5.45 22.17 4.17
C THR A 58 -4.98 22.12 2.71
N THR A 59 -4.64 23.26 2.13
CA THR A 59 -4.10 23.31 0.75
C THR A 59 -2.87 22.41 0.56
N PRO A 60 -1.88 22.38 1.48
CA PRO A 60 -0.76 21.44 1.35
C PRO A 60 -1.19 19.98 1.37
N LEU A 61 -2.19 19.61 2.20
CA LEU A 61 -2.69 18.24 2.22
C LEU A 61 -3.38 17.88 0.91
N VAL A 62 -4.19 18.77 0.35
CA VAL A 62 -4.82 18.56 -0.97
C VAL A 62 -3.74 18.29 -2.02
N GLN A 63 -2.74 19.16 -2.14
CA GLN A 63 -1.64 18.98 -3.10
C GLN A 63 -0.90 17.65 -2.89
N ARG A 64 -0.53 17.34 -1.64
CA ARG A 64 0.13 16.08 -1.27
C ARG A 64 -0.68 14.86 -1.69
N THR A 65 -1.99 14.88 -1.48
CA THR A 65 -2.88 13.74 -1.80
C THR A 65 -2.88 13.44 -3.30
N TRP A 66 -2.97 14.48 -4.15
CA TRP A 66 -2.90 14.31 -5.60
C TRP A 66 -1.54 13.79 -6.06
N MET A 67 -0.46 14.27 -5.44
CA MET A 67 0.90 13.81 -5.71
C MET A 67 1.10 12.35 -5.26
N ALA A 68 0.56 11.96 -4.11
CA ALA A 68 0.69 10.58 -3.61
C ALA A 68 0.04 9.57 -4.56
N VAL A 69 -1.18 9.84 -5.02
CA VAL A 69 -1.84 8.96 -6.02
C VAL A 69 -1.03 8.89 -7.32
N GLY A 70 -0.54 10.03 -7.82
CA GLY A 70 0.33 10.05 -9.00
C GLY A 70 1.64 9.29 -8.79
N GLY A 71 2.18 9.32 -7.56
CA GLY A 71 3.37 8.59 -7.17
C GLY A 71 3.17 7.08 -7.18
N THR A 72 2.06 6.59 -6.64
CA THR A 72 1.74 5.15 -6.65
C THR A 72 1.59 4.63 -8.07
N LEU A 73 0.91 5.38 -8.95
CA LEU A 73 0.80 5.01 -10.36
C LEU A 73 2.16 5.02 -11.08
N LEU A 74 3.00 6.04 -10.82
CA LEU A 74 4.36 6.08 -11.37
C LEU A 74 5.18 4.88 -10.88
N THR A 75 5.11 4.56 -9.60
CA THR A 75 5.80 3.40 -9.02
C THR A 75 5.35 2.09 -9.66
N ALA A 76 4.05 1.93 -9.90
CA ALA A 76 3.53 0.75 -10.59
C ALA A 76 4.04 0.63 -12.03
N ARG A 77 4.15 1.74 -12.77
CA ARG A 77 4.71 1.75 -14.12
C ARG A 77 6.20 1.45 -14.14
N LEU A 78 6.96 2.01 -13.18
CA LEU A 78 8.40 1.72 -13.03
C LEU A 78 8.63 0.25 -12.64
N ALA A 79 7.78 -0.32 -11.79
CA ALA A 79 7.87 -1.74 -11.46
C ALA A 79 7.66 -2.63 -12.68
N LEU A 80 6.70 -2.30 -13.56
CA LEU A 80 6.48 -3.02 -14.81
C LEU A 80 7.69 -2.93 -15.78
N GLU A 81 8.47 -1.85 -15.70
CA GLU A 81 9.65 -1.63 -16.54
C GLU A 81 10.93 -2.26 -15.94
N HIS A 82 11.10 -2.18 -14.62
CA HIS A 82 12.33 -2.52 -13.92
C HIS A 82 12.22 -3.72 -12.96
N GLY A 83 11.04 -4.31 -12.83
CA GLY A 83 10.77 -5.43 -11.91
C GLY A 83 10.40 -5.01 -10.50
N VAL A 84 11.06 -4.00 -9.93
CA VAL A 84 10.81 -3.48 -8.57
C VAL A 84 10.82 -1.97 -8.55
N ALA A 85 9.85 -1.37 -7.87
CA ALA A 85 9.85 0.05 -7.55
C ALA A 85 9.16 0.32 -6.20
N CYS A 86 9.61 1.35 -5.47
CA CYS A 86 9.09 1.69 -4.15
C CYS A 86 8.67 3.17 -4.08
N HIS A 87 7.51 3.44 -3.53
CA HIS A 87 7.00 4.78 -3.30
C HIS A 87 7.22 5.23 -1.85
N LEU A 88 7.68 6.48 -1.64
CA LEU A 88 7.90 7.07 -0.31
C LEU A 88 6.61 7.59 0.35
N ALA A 89 5.46 7.23 -0.18
CA ALA A 89 4.12 7.58 0.33
C ALA A 89 3.13 6.49 -0.11
N GLY A 90 1.83 6.79 -0.07
CA GLY A 90 0.79 5.87 -0.54
C GLY A 90 0.32 4.87 0.52
N GLY A 91 -0.55 3.95 0.11
CA GLY A 91 -1.16 2.97 1.00
C GLY A 91 -2.48 3.44 1.62
N THR A 92 -3.22 4.28 0.90
CA THR A 92 -4.45 4.91 1.41
C THR A 92 -5.70 4.04 1.16
N HIS A 93 -5.69 2.85 1.71
CA HIS A 93 -6.58 1.72 1.44
C HIS A 93 -7.99 1.82 2.06
N HIS A 94 -8.25 2.82 2.91
CA HIS A 94 -9.57 3.06 3.54
C HIS A 94 -10.40 4.12 2.83
N ALA A 95 -9.97 4.65 1.69
CA ALA A 95 -10.76 5.62 0.93
C ALA A 95 -11.73 4.91 -0.02
N PHE A 96 -13.02 5.03 0.30
CA PHE A 96 -14.14 4.50 -0.49
C PHE A 96 -14.43 5.39 -1.71
N PRO A 97 -15.25 4.93 -2.68
CA PRO A 97 -15.55 5.71 -3.88
C PRO A 97 -16.14 7.09 -3.61
N ASP A 98 -16.93 7.24 -2.54
CA ASP A 98 -17.70 8.43 -2.21
C ASP A 98 -17.29 9.12 -0.90
N TYR A 99 -16.35 8.56 -0.13
CA TYR A 99 -15.83 9.17 1.10
C TYR A 99 -14.44 8.65 1.47
N GLY A 100 -13.70 9.46 2.22
CA GLY A 100 -12.45 9.07 2.87
C GLY A 100 -12.66 8.61 4.30
N SER A 101 -11.75 7.79 4.82
CA SER A 101 -11.79 7.24 6.17
C SER A 101 -10.38 6.90 6.65
N GLY A 102 -10.14 6.80 7.98
CA GLY A 102 -8.90 6.25 8.52
C GLY A 102 -7.63 6.91 7.96
N PHE A 103 -7.57 8.23 7.94
CA PHE A 103 -6.48 9.05 7.36
C PHE A 103 -6.31 8.91 5.83
N CYS A 104 -7.19 8.17 5.16
CA CYS A 104 -7.17 7.97 3.71
C CYS A 104 -8.20 8.90 3.03
N ILE A 105 -7.75 9.58 1.98
CA ILE A 105 -8.57 10.53 1.22
C ILE A 105 -8.93 9.95 -0.13
N PHE A 106 -7.95 9.54 -0.94
CA PHE A 106 -8.14 8.83 -2.18
C PHE A 106 -7.42 7.49 -2.11
N ASN A 107 -8.01 6.43 -2.63
CA ASN A 107 -7.41 5.10 -2.68
C ASN A 107 -6.40 5.04 -3.83
N ASP A 108 -5.15 5.34 -3.53
CA ASP A 108 -4.07 5.41 -4.50
C ASP A 108 -3.77 4.06 -5.16
N ILE A 109 -3.89 2.97 -4.39
CA ILE A 109 -3.73 1.59 -4.89
C ILE A 109 -4.83 1.28 -5.89
N ALA A 110 -6.10 1.55 -5.53
CA ALA A 110 -7.22 1.26 -6.40
C ALA A 110 -7.23 2.10 -7.67
N VAL A 111 -6.90 3.40 -7.58
CA VAL A 111 -6.76 4.27 -8.75
C VAL A 111 -5.66 3.76 -9.69
N SER A 112 -4.50 3.39 -9.12
CA SER A 112 -3.38 2.88 -9.93
C SER A 112 -3.74 1.57 -10.64
N ALA A 113 -4.42 0.64 -9.93
CA ALA A 113 -4.90 -0.60 -10.49
C ALA A 113 -5.87 -0.38 -11.65
N ARG A 114 -6.91 0.45 -11.45
CA ARG A 114 -7.90 0.76 -12.51
C ARG A 114 -7.25 1.37 -13.74
N VAL A 115 -6.38 2.38 -13.55
CA VAL A 115 -5.71 3.07 -14.66
C VAL A 115 -4.88 2.09 -15.50
N LEU A 116 -4.10 1.20 -14.86
CA LEU A 116 -3.27 0.23 -15.59
C LEU A 116 -4.10 -0.81 -16.35
N LEU A 117 -5.20 -1.28 -15.75
CA LEU A 117 -6.13 -2.20 -16.40
C LEU A 117 -6.87 -1.54 -17.56
N ASP A 118 -7.34 -0.30 -17.40
CA ASP A 118 -8.07 0.44 -18.42
C ASP A 118 -7.17 0.88 -19.59
N GLU A 119 -5.88 1.10 -19.34
CA GLU A 119 -4.86 1.33 -20.37
C GLU A 119 -4.47 0.04 -21.12
N GLY A 120 -4.96 -1.13 -20.69
CA GLY A 120 -4.59 -2.42 -21.28
C GLY A 120 -3.12 -2.79 -21.06
N ARG A 121 -2.48 -2.21 -20.04
CA ARG A 121 -1.07 -2.50 -19.71
C ARG A 121 -0.87 -3.90 -19.15
N LEU A 122 -1.91 -4.43 -18.51
CA LEU A 122 -1.97 -5.76 -17.94
C LEU A 122 -3.42 -6.25 -17.91
N ALA A 123 -3.60 -7.57 -17.89
CA ALA A 123 -4.93 -8.19 -17.83
C ALA A 123 -5.39 -8.40 -16.39
N ARG A 124 -4.46 -8.59 -15.45
CA ARG A 124 -4.77 -8.84 -14.03
C ARG A 124 -3.60 -8.46 -13.12
N LEU A 125 -3.94 -8.01 -11.92
CA LEU A 125 -2.99 -7.65 -10.88
C LEU A 125 -3.47 -8.13 -9.50
N MET A 126 -2.54 -8.21 -8.55
CA MET A 126 -2.86 -8.52 -7.16
C MET A 126 -2.49 -7.34 -6.26
N VAL A 127 -3.38 -7.00 -5.34
CA VAL A 127 -3.08 -6.12 -4.21
C VAL A 127 -2.71 -7.00 -3.03
N VAL A 128 -1.50 -6.85 -2.52
CA VAL A 128 -1.02 -7.50 -1.29
C VAL A 128 -0.96 -6.44 -0.21
N ASP A 129 -1.91 -6.46 0.70
CA ASP A 129 -2.03 -5.49 1.79
C ASP A 129 -1.61 -6.14 3.10
N LEU A 130 -0.45 -5.71 3.62
CA LEU A 130 0.11 -6.20 4.87
C LEU A 130 0.20 -5.08 5.93
N ASP A 131 -0.60 -4.03 5.77
CA ASP A 131 -0.93 -3.06 6.83
C ASP A 131 -1.69 -3.78 7.95
N VAL A 132 -1.55 -3.31 9.19
CA VAL A 132 -2.24 -3.93 10.33
C VAL A 132 -3.76 -3.81 10.24
N HIS A 133 -4.22 -2.81 9.49
CA HIS A 133 -5.63 -2.57 9.22
C HIS A 133 -6.05 -3.27 7.92
N GLN A 134 -7.25 -3.86 7.89
CA GLN A 134 -7.77 -4.40 6.62
C GLN A 134 -7.97 -3.28 5.60
N GLY A 135 -7.52 -3.49 4.37
CA GLY A 135 -7.80 -2.60 3.24
C GLY A 135 -9.26 -2.68 2.77
N ASP A 136 -10.19 -2.27 3.64
CA ASP A 136 -11.63 -2.42 3.44
C ASP A 136 -12.16 -1.75 2.18
N ALA A 137 -11.74 -0.52 1.91
CA ALA A 137 -12.18 0.17 0.70
C ALA A 137 -11.60 -0.47 -0.56
N THR A 138 -10.36 -0.93 -0.52
CA THR A 138 -9.73 -1.65 -1.64
C THR A 138 -10.50 -2.96 -1.93
N ALA A 139 -10.83 -3.74 -0.90
CA ALA A 139 -11.62 -4.95 -1.03
C ALA A 139 -13.00 -4.67 -1.65
N LEU A 140 -13.70 -3.63 -1.17
CA LEU A 140 -15.01 -3.26 -1.71
C LEU A 140 -14.93 -2.81 -3.18
N ILE A 141 -13.95 -1.99 -3.55
CA ILE A 141 -13.80 -1.44 -4.90
C ILE A 141 -13.61 -2.54 -5.94
N PHE A 142 -12.97 -3.63 -5.55
CA PHE A 142 -12.65 -4.74 -6.45
C PHE A 142 -13.48 -6.01 -6.24
N ALA A 143 -14.49 -5.98 -5.35
CA ALA A 143 -15.30 -7.15 -5.00
C ALA A 143 -15.88 -7.91 -6.22
N ASP A 144 -16.22 -7.18 -7.29
CA ASP A 144 -16.82 -7.74 -8.50
C ASP A 144 -15.88 -7.67 -9.73
N ASP A 145 -14.59 -7.37 -9.54
CA ASP A 145 -13.65 -7.29 -10.66
C ASP A 145 -12.65 -8.48 -10.65
N PRO A 146 -12.89 -9.51 -11.44
CA PRO A 146 -12.04 -10.70 -11.46
C PRO A 146 -10.61 -10.47 -11.99
N ARG A 147 -10.31 -9.26 -12.47
CA ARG A 147 -8.96 -8.86 -12.90
C ARG A 147 -8.05 -8.45 -11.75
N VAL A 148 -8.63 -8.20 -10.56
CA VAL A 148 -7.90 -7.78 -9.37
C VAL A 148 -8.13 -8.79 -8.26
N PHE A 149 -7.06 -9.34 -7.71
CA PHE A 149 -7.11 -10.19 -6.52
C PHE A 149 -6.67 -9.35 -5.32
N THR A 150 -7.50 -9.30 -4.29
CA THR A 150 -7.21 -8.60 -3.04
C THR A 150 -6.78 -9.58 -1.96
N PHE A 151 -5.58 -9.39 -1.42
CA PHE A 151 -5.02 -10.16 -0.30
C PHE A 151 -4.79 -9.21 0.87
N SER A 152 -5.33 -9.51 2.06
CA SER A 152 -5.17 -8.70 3.26
C SER A 152 -4.78 -9.55 4.46
N ALA A 153 -3.66 -9.21 5.11
CA ALA A 153 -3.21 -9.85 6.35
C ALA A 153 -3.19 -8.80 7.47
N HIS A 154 -4.20 -8.84 8.33
CA HIS A 154 -4.52 -7.76 9.27
C HIS A 154 -4.90 -8.27 10.67
N ALA A 155 -4.84 -7.42 11.68
CA ALA A 155 -5.38 -7.74 12.99
C ALA A 155 -6.91 -7.69 12.97
N ALA A 156 -7.55 -8.79 13.40
CA ALA A 156 -9.01 -8.95 13.36
C ALA A 156 -9.75 -7.85 14.14
N SER A 157 -9.22 -7.44 15.26
CA SER A 157 -9.82 -6.44 16.16
C SER A 157 -9.48 -5.00 15.83
N ASN A 158 -8.50 -4.73 14.94
CA ASN A 158 -8.16 -3.37 14.50
C ASN A 158 -9.27 -2.74 13.65
N PHE A 159 -9.18 -1.42 13.47
CA PHE A 159 -9.98 -0.71 12.48
C PHE A 159 -9.85 -1.38 11.08
N PRO A 160 -10.88 -1.38 10.26
CA PRO A 160 -12.23 -0.88 10.51
C PRO A 160 -13.05 -1.87 11.36
N SER A 161 -14.03 -1.36 12.14
CA SER A 161 -14.92 -2.21 12.95
C SER A 161 -15.83 -3.09 12.09
N ARG A 162 -16.16 -2.63 10.88
CA ARG A 162 -16.83 -3.41 9.84
C ARG A 162 -15.81 -3.75 8.76
N LYS A 163 -15.39 -5.02 8.74
CA LYS A 163 -14.54 -5.54 7.67
C LYS A 163 -15.33 -5.69 6.37
N GLN A 164 -14.62 -5.60 5.25
CA GLN A 164 -15.10 -6.05 3.93
C GLN A 164 -14.54 -7.46 3.67
N SER A 165 -14.89 -8.04 2.53
CA SER A 165 -14.36 -9.34 2.13
C SER A 165 -13.33 -9.14 1.02
N SER A 166 -12.09 -9.49 1.29
CA SER A 166 -11.06 -9.64 0.26
C SER A 166 -11.15 -11.03 -0.37
N ASP A 167 -10.48 -11.26 -1.50
CA ASP A 167 -10.38 -12.60 -2.08
C ASP A 167 -9.59 -13.55 -1.16
N CYS A 168 -8.70 -13.00 -0.34
CA CYS A 168 -7.99 -13.73 0.72
C CYS A 168 -7.77 -12.80 1.92
N ASP A 169 -8.48 -13.08 3.01
CA ASP A 169 -8.26 -12.42 4.30
C ASP A 169 -7.52 -13.37 5.26
N LEU A 170 -6.46 -12.89 5.90
CA LEU A 170 -5.76 -13.52 7.02
C LEU A 170 -5.97 -12.66 8.27
N PRO A 171 -7.06 -12.86 9.01
CA PRO A 171 -7.31 -12.13 10.25
C PRO A 171 -6.49 -12.73 11.39
N PHE A 172 -5.60 -11.95 11.97
CA PHE A 172 -4.79 -12.35 13.11
C PHE A 172 -5.41 -11.89 14.43
N GLU A 173 -5.23 -12.71 15.48
CA GLU A 173 -5.50 -12.31 16.85
C GLU A 173 -4.52 -11.23 17.32
N ASP A 174 -4.93 -10.43 18.32
CA ASP A 174 -4.07 -9.43 18.93
C ASP A 174 -2.81 -10.08 19.51
N GLY A 175 -1.66 -9.41 19.36
CA GLY A 175 -0.40 -9.86 19.91
C GLY A 175 0.33 -10.95 19.12
N VAL A 176 -0.15 -11.33 17.93
CA VAL A 176 0.59 -12.26 17.06
C VAL A 176 1.97 -11.69 16.74
N GLU A 177 2.99 -12.52 16.94
CA GLU A 177 4.40 -12.21 16.74
C GLU A 177 4.94 -12.72 15.39
N ASP A 178 6.22 -12.43 15.11
CA ASP A 178 6.92 -12.71 13.86
C ASP A 178 6.66 -14.11 13.32
N GLN A 179 6.87 -15.15 14.14
CA GLN A 179 6.78 -16.54 13.70
C GLN A 179 5.38 -16.90 13.18
N GLY A 180 4.35 -16.58 13.93
CA GLY A 180 2.97 -16.90 13.55
C GLY A 180 2.53 -16.12 12.31
N TYR A 181 2.89 -14.84 12.24
CA TYR A 181 2.57 -13.97 11.11
C TYR A 181 3.26 -14.43 9.83
N LEU A 182 4.59 -14.63 9.90
CA LEU A 182 5.41 -15.01 8.75
C LEU A 182 5.05 -16.41 8.22
N ALA A 183 4.73 -17.36 9.11
CA ALA A 183 4.29 -18.69 8.71
C ALA A 183 2.98 -18.62 7.90
N ALA A 184 1.97 -17.89 8.38
CA ALA A 184 0.68 -17.78 7.72
C ALA A 184 0.77 -17.05 6.36
N VAL A 185 1.49 -15.92 6.31
CA VAL A 185 1.68 -15.17 5.05
C VAL A 185 2.53 -15.99 4.07
N GLY A 186 3.59 -16.66 4.56
CA GLY A 186 4.49 -17.50 3.75
C GLY A 186 3.83 -18.73 3.15
N GLU A 187 2.79 -19.26 3.77
CA GLU A 187 1.97 -20.34 3.23
C GLU A 187 0.94 -19.81 2.22
N ALA A 188 0.21 -18.75 2.60
CA ALA A 188 -0.92 -18.29 1.81
C ALA A 188 -0.51 -17.54 0.54
N LEU A 189 0.43 -16.58 0.62
CA LEU A 189 0.76 -15.69 -0.50
C LEU A 189 1.29 -16.44 -1.73
N PRO A 190 2.29 -17.34 -1.62
CA PRO A 190 2.78 -18.08 -2.78
C PRO A 190 1.68 -18.89 -3.49
N SER A 191 0.81 -19.54 -2.73
CA SER A 191 -0.33 -20.31 -3.27
C SER A 191 -1.29 -19.43 -4.08
N ARG A 192 -1.55 -18.19 -3.62
CA ARG A 192 -2.43 -17.24 -4.33
C ARG A 192 -1.76 -16.66 -5.57
N LEU A 193 -0.46 -16.37 -5.50
CA LEU A 193 0.31 -15.96 -6.69
C LEU A 193 0.29 -17.04 -7.78
N ASP A 194 0.47 -18.30 -7.41
CA ASP A 194 0.47 -19.43 -8.35
C ASP A 194 -0.92 -19.68 -8.98
N SER A 195 -1.99 -19.51 -8.21
CA SER A 195 -3.35 -19.74 -8.69
C SER A 195 -3.87 -18.57 -9.54
N PHE A 196 -3.65 -17.34 -9.11
CA PHE A 196 -4.16 -16.16 -9.80
C PHE A 196 -3.26 -15.69 -10.95
N LYS A 197 -1.93 -15.86 -10.81
CA LYS A 197 -0.89 -15.47 -11.77
C LYS A 197 -1.00 -14.00 -12.18
N PRO A 198 -0.87 -13.05 -11.23
CA PRO A 198 -0.91 -11.62 -11.54
C PRO A 198 0.29 -11.22 -12.40
N GLU A 199 0.11 -10.17 -13.20
CA GLU A 199 1.19 -9.55 -14.01
C GLU A 199 1.88 -8.41 -13.26
N LEU A 200 1.31 -7.97 -12.13
CA LEU A 200 1.87 -6.97 -11.21
C LEU A 200 1.32 -7.21 -9.81
N VAL A 201 2.16 -7.00 -8.81
CA VAL A 201 1.75 -6.88 -7.40
C VAL A 201 1.86 -5.42 -6.95
N LEU A 202 0.75 -4.86 -6.44
CA LEU A 202 0.74 -3.61 -5.68
C LEU A 202 0.82 -3.99 -4.20
N TYR A 203 1.95 -3.66 -3.55
CA TYR A 203 2.24 -4.07 -2.18
C TYR A 203 2.09 -2.90 -1.21
N ASN A 204 1.14 -2.99 -0.28
CA ASN A 204 1.00 -2.06 0.84
C ASN A 204 1.82 -2.56 2.03
N ALA A 205 2.97 -1.92 2.26
CA ALA A 205 3.98 -2.32 3.24
C ALA A 205 3.86 -1.54 4.56
N GLY A 206 2.65 -1.37 5.10
CA GLY A 206 2.44 -0.70 6.38
C GLY A 206 3.38 -1.24 7.48
N VAL A 207 3.92 -0.37 8.30
CA VAL A 207 4.81 -0.76 9.42
C VAL A 207 4.09 -0.79 10.77
N ASP A 208 2.81 -0.55 10.76
CA ASP A 208 1.92 -0.58 11.93
C ASP A 208 1.60 -1.99 12.48
N PRO A 209 1.96 -3.14 11.85
CA PRO A 209 2.02 -4.42 12.55
C PRO A 209 3.10 -4.48 13.64
N HIS A 210 3.99 -3.50 13.73
CA HIS A 210 5.07 -3.47 14.72
C HIS A 210 4.54 -3.34 16.16
N ARG A 211 5.21 -4.02 17.12
CA ARG A 211 4.84 -4.07 18.55
C ARG A 211 4.76 -2.71 19.26
N ASP A 212 5.50 -1.70 18.78
CA ASP A 212 5.53 -0.35 19.35
C ASP A 212 4.58 0.61 18.61
N ASP A 213 3.83 0.14 17.62
CA ASP A 213 2.86 0.99 16.93
C ASP A 213 1.71 1.36 17.87
N ARG A 214 1.25 2.60 17.77
CA ARG A 214 0.22 3.12 18.70
C ARG A 214 -1.19 2.70 18.35
N LEU A 215 -1.43 2.31 17.11
CA LEU A 215 -2.74 1.93 16.59
C LEU A 215 -2.81 0.45 16.23
N GLY A 216 -1.67 -0.16 15.90
CA GLY A 216 -1.57 -1.58 15.59
C GLY A 216 -1.70 -2.47 16.83
N ARG A 217 -2.24 -3.67 16.65
CA ARG A 217 -2.44 -4.68 17.72
C ARG A 217 -1.67 -5.96 17.50
N LEU A 218 -0.80 -6.02 16.48
CA LEU A 218 0.16 -7.09 16.29
C LEU A 218 1.46 -6.77 17.02
N CYS A 219 2.36 -7.74 17.13
CA CYS A 219 3.60 -7.63 17.89
C CYS A 219 4.83 -7.99 17.05
N LEU A 220 4.88 -7.58 15.78
CA LEU A 220 6.06 -7.84 14.95
C LEU A 220 7.26 -7.01 15.44
N SER A 221 8.45 -7.58 15.28
CA SER A 221 9.72 -6.89 15.49
C SER A 221 10.17 -6.17 14.20
N ASP A 222 11.19 -5.31 14.29
CA ASP A 222 11.86 -4.74 13.11
C ASP A 222 12.38 -5.85 12.18
N LEU A 223 12.89 -6.97 12.75
CA LEU A 223 13.32 -8.11 11.96
C LEU A 223 12.12 -8.83 11.30
N GLY A 224 11.01 -8.97 12.01
CA GLY A 224 9.78 -9.55 11.48
C GLY A 224 9.24 -8.74 10.29
N LEU A 225 9.24 -7.39 10.38
CA LEU A 225 8.86 -6.53 9.27
C LEU A 225 9.80 -6.70 8.06
N LEU A 226 11.12 -6.72 8.29
CA LEU A 226 12.09 -6.94 7.22
C LEU A 226 11.92 -8.31 6.55
N GLN A 227 11.72 -9.38 7.33
CA GLN A 227 11.49 -10.73 6.81
C GLN A 227 10.18 -10.83 6.03
N ARG A 228 9.11 -10.16 6.50
CA ARG A 228 7.85 -10.04 5.78
C ARG A 228 8.05 -9.42 4.40
N ASP A 229 8.78 -8.29 4.34
CA ASP A 229 9.02 -7.60 3.09
C ASP A 229 9.89 -8.45 2.15
N HIS A 230 10.95 -9.10 2.66
CA HIS A 230 11.74 -10.06 1.88
C HIS A 230 10.88 -11.20 1.31
N LEU A 231 9.96 -11.75 2.13
CA LEU A 231 9.06 -12.82 1.69
C LEU A 231 8.18 -12.38 0.51
N VAL A 232 7.61 -11.16 0.57
CA VAL A 232 6.76 -10.65 -0.51
C VAL A 232 7.55 -10.46 -1.80
N PHE A 233 8.69 -9.75 -1.75
CA PHE A 233 9.51 -9.52 -2.94
C PHE A 233 10.04 -10.82 -3.52
N ASP A 234 10.60 -11.72 -2.70
CA ASP A 234 11.12 -13.01 -3.16
C ASP A 234 10.03 -13.88 -3.80
N ALA A 235 8.86 -13.98 -3.15
CA ALA A 235 7.74 -14.76 -3.69
C ALA A 235 7.29 -14.28 -5.07
N CYS A 236 7.30 -12.96 -5.29
CA CYS A 236 6.94 -12.36 -6.57
C CYS A 236 8.07 -12.51 -7.61
N LEU A 237 9.29 -12.11 -7.27
CA LEU A 237 10.41 -12.06 -8.21
C LEU A 237 10.84 -13.43 -8.72
N ARG A 238 10.77 -14.49 -7.89
CA ARG A 238 10.94 -15.89 -8.37
C ARG A 238 9.98 -16.29 -9.46
N ARG A 239 8.81 -15.64 -9.51
CA ARG A 239 7.74 -15.86 -10.50
C ARG A 239 7.80 -14.85 -11.65
N GLN A 240 8.82 -14.00 -11.67
CA GLN A 240 8.95 -12.90 -12.63
C GLN A 240 7.75 -11.93 -12.59
N ILE A 241 7.16 -11.75 -11.40
CA ILE A 241 6.04 -10.83 -11.18
C ILE A 241 6.63 -9.52 -10.64
N PRO A 242 6.49 -8.39 -11.34
CA PRO A 242 6.90 -7.08 -10.86
C PRO A 242 6.19 -6.67 -9.57
N VAL A 243 6.89 -5.91 -8.71
CA VAL A 243 6.35 -5.43 -7.43
C VAL A 243 6.50 -3.93 -7.32
N ALA A 244 5.38 -3.25 -7.11
CA ALA A 244 5.31 -1.83 -6.77
C ALA A 244 4.89 -1.69 -5.30
N SER A 245 5.78 -1.24 -4.42
CA SER A 245 5.44 -1.06 -3.00
C SER A 245 5.12 0.39 -2.65
N VAL A 246 4.19 0.54 -1.70
CA VAL A 246 3.86 1.80 -1.01
C VAL A 246 4.11 1.62 0.49
N ILE A 247 4.37 2.71 1.23
CA ILE A 247 4.82 2.61 2.63
C ILE A 247 3.70 2.31 3.64
N GLY A 248 2.41 2.52 3.30
CA GLY A 248 1.28 2.22 4.18
C GLY A 248 1.25 2.98 5.50
N GLY A 249 0.56 2.39 6.48
CA GLY A 249 0.42 2.92 7.83
C GLY A 249 1.69 2.78 8.67
N GLY A 250 1.70 3.59 9.76
CA GLY A 250 2.74 3.61 10.76
C GLY A 250 2.54 4.83 11.68
N TYR A 251 2.38 4.59 12.97
CA TYR A 251 1.86 5.58 13.93
C TYR A 251 2.73 5.70 15.18
N ASP A 252 4.03 5.65 15.01
CA ASP A 252 5.02 5.79 16.09
C ASP A 252 5.68 7.19 16.08
N ALA A 253 6.61 7.40 16.99
CA ALA A 253 7.50 8.58 16.99
C ALA A 253 8.31 8.62 15.68
N LEU A 254 8.57 9.82 15.17
CA LEU A 254 9.08 10.03 13.83
C LEU A 254 10.41 9.32 13.54
N ALA A 255 11.35 9.31 14.49
CA ALA A 255 12.67 8.71 14.26
C ALA A 255 12.62 7.18 14.11
N PRO A 256 11.98 6.39 15.00
CA PRO A 256 11.79 4.95 14.78
C PRO A 256 10.92 4.66 13.55
N LEU A 257 9.88 5.46 13.30
CA LEU A 257 8.99 5.30 12.15
C LEU A 257 9.76 5.39 10.82
N VAL A 258 10.65 6.38 10.67
CA VAL A 258 11.49 6.53 9.47
C VAL A 258 12.39 5.30 9.27
N LYS A 259 12.98 4.77 10.35
CA LYS A 259 13.81 3.56 10.29
C LYS A 259 13.01 2.34 9.83
N ARG A 260 11.79 2.16 10.36
CA ARG A 260 10.91 1.05 10.00
C ARG A 260 10.46 1.15 8.53
N HIS A 261 10.02 2.33 8.08
CA HIS A 261 9.69 2.51 6.66
C HIS A 261 10.89 2.31 5.71
N ALA A 262 12.12 2.46 6.17
CA ALA A 262 13.29 2.15 5.36
C ALA A 262 13.50 0.63 5.14
N LEU A 263 12.87 -0.25 5.93
CA LEU A 263 13.02 -1.70 5.84
C LEU A 263 12.51 -2.25 4.51
N VAL A 264 11.37 -1.76 4.02
CA VAL A 264 10.82 -2.19 2.72
C VAL A 264 11.75 -1.85 1.56
N PHE A 265 12.42 -0.70 1.61
CA PHE A 265 13.41 -0.31 0.59
C PHE A 265 14.66 -1.19 0.66
N ARG A 266 15.11 -1.55 1.87
CA ARG A 266 16.20 -2.52 2.06
C ARG A 266 15.82 -3.87 1.48
N ALA A 267 14.66 -4.41 1.84
CA ALA A 267 14.18 -5.68 1.32
C ALA A 267 14.07 -5.67 -0.21
N ALA A 268 13.53 -4.60 -0.78
CA ALA A 268 13.44 -4.41 -2.23
C ALA A 268 14.82 -4.43 -2.89
N THR A 269 15.81 -3.69 -2.35
CA THR A 269 17.17 -3.63 -2.86
C THR A 269 17.87 -5.00 -2.76
N ASP A 270 17.76 -5.68 -1.62
CA ASP A 270 18.38 -6.97 -1.39
C ASP A 270 17.80 -8.02 -2.36
N GLN A 271 16.49 -8.04 -2.54
CA GLN A 271 15.84 -9.00 -3.43
C GLN A 271 16.03 -8.66 -4.92
N ALA A 272 16.04 -7.39 -5.31
CA ALA A 272 16.36 -7.00 -6.67
C ALA A 272 17.77 -7.49 -7.06
N ARG A 273 18.78 -7.27 -6.20
CA ARG A 273 20.14 -7.79 -6.41
C ARG A 273 20.20 -9.31 -6.49
N LEU A 274 19.48 -10.02 -5.63
CA LEU A 274 19.44 -11.49 -5.60
C LEU A 274 18.85 -12.06 -6.89
N HIS A 275 17.88 -11.37 -7.48
CA HIS A 275 17.20 -11.77 -8.71
C HIS A 275 17.79 -11.15 -9.99
N GLY A 276 18.89 -10.38 -9.89
CA GLY A 276 19.62 -9.84 -11.03
C GLY A 276 18.97 -8.65 -11.73
N LEU A 277 18.23 -7.84 -10.97
CA LEU A 277 17.59 -6.59 -11.42
C LEU A 277 18.46 -5.38 -11.15
#